data_3c637ae7cae56d66d781cf78848f075e
#
_entry.id   3c637ae7cae56d66d781cf78848f075e
#
_cell.length_a   1.000
_cell.length_b   1.000
_cell.length_c   1.000
_cell.angle_alpha   90.00
_cell.angle_beta   90.00
_cell.angle_gamma   90.00
#
_symmetry.space_group_name_H-M   'P 1'
#
loop_
_entity.id
_entity.type
_entity.pdbx_description
1 polymer ?
#
loop_
_entity_poly.entity_id
_entity_poly.type
_entity_poly.pdbx_seq_one_letter_code
_entity_poly.pdbx_strand_id
1 'polypeptide(L)'
;MLKSISVIYPVFNEERRLKKTFLDIEKFENSNKSIKKEYIFVDDGSSDQSLSVIKKKFNNNSKIKIITYKKNMGKGYALRRGVQIAKNNWILTSDADCSVSNFQLTKWIKKKYIKQNTLIYFGSRNHHLSIVKKKVTRKIIGLIFKFFIRLFFNIKISDTQCGFKLYKLKTAKQIFKKLSTKDYMHDIEICLIAKKLDIKIKDLPVKWTHVNDSKISFRRDFFKVIFSLLRISQLKH
;
A
#
# COMPACT_ATOMS: atom_id res chain seq x y z
N MET A 1 -3.59 14.78 -15.71
CA MET A 1 -4.10 15.20 -14.39
C MET A 1 -4.86 14.03 -13.76
N LEU A 2 -4.87 13.85 -12.43
CA LEU A 2 -5.55 12.76 -11.73
C LEU A 2 -7.06 13.08 -11.66
N LYS A 3 -7.86 12.44 -12.54
CA LYS A 3 -9.32 12.67 -12.63
C LYS A 3 -10.13 11.61 -11.87
N SER A 4 -9.61 10.40 -11.73
CA SER A 4 -10.29 9.31 -11.04
C SER A 4 -9.30 8.39 -10.34
N ILE A 5 -9.71 7.80 -9.20
CA ILE A 5 -8.87 6.96 -8.36
C ILE A 5 -9.64 5.82 -7.70
N SER A 6 -9.02 4.64 -7.67
CA SER A 6 -9.45 3.50 -6.88
C SER A 6 -8.51 3.38 -5.67
N VAL A 7 -9.05 3.49 -4.46
CA VAL A 7 -8.29 3.31 -3.22
C VAL A 7 -8.49 1.89 -2.73
N ILE A 8 -7.40 1.14 -2.54
CA ILE A 8 -7.42 -0.27 -2.14
C ILE A 8 -6.90 -0.41 -0.72
N TYR A 9 -7.71 -1.00 0.15
CA TYR A 9 -7.39 -1.32 1.54
C TYR A 9 -7.34 -2.84 1.73
N PRO A 10 -6.15 -3.43 1.89
CA PRO A 10 -6.04 -4.79 2.40
C PRO A 10 -6.41 -4.80 3.89
N VAL A 11 -7.34 -5.66 4.28
CA VAL A 11 -7.86 -5.76 5.65
C VAL A 11 -7.64 -7.17 6.18
N PHE A 12 -7.07 -7.29 7.37
CA PHE A 12 -6.97 -8.55 8.11
C PHE A 12 -6.98 -8.25 9.61
N ASN A 13 -8.08 -8.56 10.30
CA ASN A 13 -8.26 -8.32 11.74
C ASN A 13 -7.98 -6.86 12.13
N GLU A 14 -8.66 -5.90 11.50
CA GLU A 14 -8.47 -4.45 11.65
C GLU A 14 -9.64 -3.75 12.36
N GLU A 15 -10.56 -4.48 12.97
CA GLU A 15 -11.78 -3.97 13.59
C GLU A 15 -11.56 -2.67 14.37
N ARG A 16 -10.56 -2.66 15.27
CA ARG A 16 -10.27 -1.51 16.14
C ARG A 16 -9.74 -0.27 15.40
N ARG A 17 -9.18 -0.46 14.19
CA ARG A 17 -8.52 0.61 13.42
C ARG A 17 -9.39 1.16 12.28
N LEU A 18 -10.39 0.41 11.83
CA LEU A 18 -11.26 0.79 10.71
C LEU A 18 -12.02 2.09 10.93
N LYS A 19 -12.41 2.43 12.17
CA LYS A 19 -13.06 3.71 12.48
C LYS A 19 -12.22 4.90 11.99
N LYS A 20 -10.90 4.84 12.19
CA LYS A 20 -9.98 5.89 11.72
C LYS A 20 -9.94 5.95 10.19
N THR A 21 -9.95 4.80 9.52
CA THR A 21 -10.00 4.69 8.07
C THR A 21 -11.27 5.30 7.50
N PHE A 22 -12.42 5.05 8.12
CA PHE A 22 -13.69 5.62 7.68
C PHE A 22 -13.72 7.14 7.77
N LEU A 23 -13.24 7.70 8.89
CA LEU A 23 -13.12 9.15 9.05
C LEU A 23 -12.14 9.77 8.02
N ASP A 24 -11.09 9.05 7.68
CA ASP A 24 -10.12 9.50 6.68
C ASP A 24 -10.73 9.49 5.28
N ILE A 25 -11.54 8.49 4.94
CA ILE A 25 -12.30 8.44 3.69
C ILE A 25 -13.25 9.63 3.58
N GLU A 26 -14.03 9.91 4.62
CA GLU A 26 -14.96 11.05 4.65
C GLU A 26 -14.22 12.39 4.43
N LYS A 27 -13.10 12.61 5.13
CA LYS A 27 -12.25 13.79 4.93
C LYS A 27 -11.69 13.88 3.50
N PHE A 28 -11.29 12.74 2.93
CA PHE A 28 -10.75 12.69 1.58
C PHE A 28 -11.85 12.95 0.54
N GLU A 29 -13.07 12.45 0.73
CA GLU A 29 -14.24 12.76 -0.11
C GLU A 29 -14.48 14.27 -0.17
N ASN A 30 -14.53 14.92 1.00
CA ASN A 30 -14.81 16.34 1.11
C ASN A 30 -13.71 17.23 0.53
N SER A 31 -12.46 16.80 0.59
CA SER A 31 -11.31 17.61 0.16
C SER A 31 -11.02 17.57 -1.35
N ASN A 32 -11.64 16.65 -2.10
CA ASN A 32 -11.33 16.41 -3.52
C ASN A 32 -12.59 16.03 -4.32
N LYS A 33 -13.63 16.88 -4.25
CA LYS A 33 -14.94 16.61 -4.88
C LYS A 33 -14.86 16.41 -6.39
N SER A 34 -13.92 17.05 -7.08
CA SER A 34 -13.71 16.93 -8.53
C SER A 34 -13.09 15.60 -8.98
N ILE A 35 -12.58 14.79 -8.06
CA ILE A 35 -11.96 13.50 -8.38
C ILE A 35 -12.99 12.38 -8.18
N LYS A 36 -13.27 11.62 -9.22
CA LYS A 36 -14.10 10.40 -9.11
C LYS A 36 -13.35 9.36 -8.28
N LYS A 37 -14.00 8.78 -7.27
CA LYS A 37 -13.39 7.83 -6.34
C LYS A 37 -14.20 6.55 -6.26
N GLU A 38 -13.50 5.43 -6.08
CA GLU A 38 -14.02 4.17 -5.55
C GLU A 38 -13.08 3.65 -4.46
N TYR A 39 -13.62 2.93 -3.51
CA TYR A 39 -12.87 2.32 -2.41
C TYR A 39 -13.09 0.82 -2.42
N ILE A 40 -12.01 0.07 -2.37
CA ILE A 40 -12.02 -1.38 -2.47
C ILE A 40 -11.41 -1.94 -1.19
N PHE A 41 -12.25 -2.50 -0.33
CA PHE A 41 -11.81 -3.24 0.84
C PHE A 41 -11.62 -4.70 0.45
N VAL A 42 -10.43 -5.24 0.72
CA VAL A 42 -10.14 -6.65 0.49
C VAL A 42 -9.89 -7.30 1.83
N ASP A 43 -10.90 -7.96 2.35
CA ASP A 43 -10.84 -8.70 3.60
C ASP A 43 -10.12 -10.04 3.38
N ASP A 44 -8.91 -10.12 3.90
CA ASP A 44 -7.98 -11.24 3.75
C ASP A 44 -8.27 -12.35 4.77
N GLY A 45 -9.55 -12.75 4.91
CA GLY A 45 -9.98 -13.81 5.80
C GLY A 45 -9.90 -13.40 7.27
N SER A 46 -10.43 -12.23 7.63
CA SER A 46 -10.48 -11.77 9.03
C SER A 46 -11.32 -12.69 9.88
N SER A 47 -10.86 -12.94 11.10
CA SER A 47 -11.57 -13.71 12.15
C SER A 47 -12.27 -12.82 13.19
N ASP A 48 -11.99 -11.49 13.16
CA ASP A 48 -12.66 -10.49 14.00
C ASP A 48 -13.86 -9.86 13.28
N GLN A 49 -14.42 -8.78 13.82
CA GLN A 49 -15.59 -8.09 13.26
C GLN A 49 -15.25 -7.14 12.08
N SER A 50 -14.03 -7.18 11.52
CA SER A 50 -13.61 -6.27 10.45
C SER A 50 -14.60 -6.23 9.29
N LEU A 51 -14.99 -7.38 8.76
CA LEU A 51 -15.90 -7.48 7.61
C LEU A 51 -17.28 -6.91 7.93
N SER A 52 -17.85 -7.27 9.09
CA SER A 52 -19.18 -6.81 9.50
C SER A 52 -19.21 -5.29 9.72
N VAL A 53 -18.15 -4.74 10.33
CA VAL A 53 -18.01 -3.29 10.56
C VAL A 53 -17.93 -2.52 9.24
N ILE A 54 -17.20 -3.02 8.22
CA ILE A 54 -17.15 -2.40 6.90
C ILE A 54 -18.52 -2.45 6.22
N LYS A 55 -19.19 -3.61 6.21
CA LYS A 55 -20.52 -3.78 5.62
C LYS A 55 -21.54 -2.85 6.27
N LYS A 56 -21.57 -2.78 7.62
CA LYS A 56 -22.48 -1.91 8.36
C LYS A 56 -22.25 -0.44 8.05
N LYS A 57 -20.97 0.02 7.98
CA LYS A 57 -20.63 1.42 7.74
C LYS A 57 -21.00 1.88 6.33
N PHE A 58 -20.85 1.00 5.35
CA PHE A 58 -20.99 1.37 3.94
C PHE A 58 -22.14 0.65 3.23
N ASN A 59 -23.17 0.29 3.98
CA ASN A 59 -24.36 -0.33 3.41
C ASN A 59 -24.91 0.53 2.25
N ASN A 60 -25.17 -0.10 1.10
CA ASN A 60 -25.71 0.54 -0.12
C ASN A 60 -24.86 1.70 -0.69
N ASN A 61 -23.58 1.81 -0.35
CA ASN A 61 -22.72 2.83 -0.96
C ASN A 61 -22.07 2.31 -2.25
N SER A 62 -22.55 2.81 -3.40
CA SER A 62 -22.09 2.38 -4.73
C SER A 62 -20.59 2.63 -5.01
N LYS A 63 -19.95 3.53 -4.25
CA LYS A 63 -18.50 3.78 -4.36
C LYS A 63 -17.65 2.72 -3.65
N ILE A 64 -18.27 1.88 -2.81
CA ILE A 64 -17.57 0.89 -2.00
C ILE A 64 -17.68 -0.49 -2.65
N LYS A 65 -16.56 -1.18 -2.74
CA LYS A 65 -16.50 -2.59 -3.14
C LYS A 65 -15.84 -3.40 -2.03
N ILE A 66 -16.38 -4.56 -1.74
CA ILE A 66 -15.84 -5.47 -0.73
C ILE A 66 -15.54 -6.80 -1.40
N ILE A 67 -14.29 -7.26 -1.27
CA ILE A 67 -13.87 -8.62 -1.61
C ILE A 67 -13.58 -9.32 -0.29
N THR A 68 -14.04 -10.55 -0.15
CA THR A 68 -13.73 -11.39 1.01
C THR A 68 -13.47 -12.83 0.58
N TYR A 69 -12.65 -13.55 1.32
CA TYR A 69 -12.40 -14.98 1.18
C TYR A 69 -12.07 -15.60 2.55
N LYS A 70 -12.29 -16.91 2.68
CA LYS A 70 -12.28 -17.60 3.98
C LYS A 70 -10.91 -17.73 4.65
N LYS A 71 -9.80 -17.72 3.88
CA LYS A 71 -8.46 -18.02 4.40
C LYS A 71 -7.54 -16.83 4.18
N ASN A 72 -6.73 -16.47 5.17
CA ASN A 72 -5.68 -15.47 5.00
C ASN A 72 -4.67 -15.91 3.95
N MET A 73 -4.55 -15.12 2.89
CA MET A 73 -3.67 -15.37 1.74
C MET A 73 -2.48 -14.41 1.72
N GLY A 74 -2.49 -13.38 2.56
CA GLY A 74 -1.45 -12.38 2.71
C GLY A 74 -1.69 -11.08 1.94
N LYS A 75 -1.05 -10.01 2.43
CA LYS A 75 -1.25 -8.62 1.96
C LYS A 75 -1.03 -8.45 0.46
N GLY A 76 0.01 -9.08 -0.12
CA GLY A 76 0.29 -9.01 -1.55
C GLY A 76 -0.82 -9.63 -2.38
N TYR A 77 -1.38 -10.76 -1.93
CA TYR A 77 -2.52 -11.38 -2.57
C TYR A 77 -3.77 -10.49 -2.49
N ALA A 78 -4.08 -9.94 -1.32
CA ALA A 78 -5.21 -9.04 -1.13
C ALA A 78 -5.12 -7.82 -2.05
N LEU A 79 -3.96 -7.17 -2.13
CA LEU A 79 -3.73 -6.04 -3.04
C LEU A 79 -3.90 -6.44 -4.51
N ARG A 80 -3.39 -7.60 -4.92
CA ARG A 80 -3.58 -8.13 -6.28
C ARG A 80 -5.06 -8.27 -6.63
N ARG A 81 -5.87 -8.83 -5.72
CA ARG A 81 -7.32 -8.96 -5.90
C ARG A 81 -8.02 -7.61 -6.04
N GLY A 82 -7.65 -6.63 -5.21
CA GLY A 82 -8.17 -5.26 -5.30
C GLY A 82 -7.82 -4.58 -6.63
N VAL A 83 -6.55 -4.71 -7.09
CA VAL A 83 -6.09 -4.14 -8.37
C VAL A 83 -6.83 -4.76 -9.55
N GLN A 84 -7.15 -6.06 -9.52
CA GLN A 84 -7.90 -6.73 -10.58
C GLN A 84 -9.25 -6.10 -10.87
N ILE A 85 -10.00 -5.68 -9.83
CA ILE A 85 -11.35 -5.11 -9.97
C ILE A 85 -11.39 -3.59 -10.04
N ALA A 86 -10.26 -2.91 -9.79
CA ALA A 86 -10.15 -1.46 -9.88
C ALA A 86 -10.42 -0.96 -11.30
N LYS A 87 -11.20 0.14 -11.43
CA LYS A 87 -11.66 0.67 -12.72
C LYS A 87 -11.17 2.10 -13.02
N ASN A 88 -10.73 2.85 -12.00
CA ASN A 88 -10.33 4.24 -12.18
C ASN A 88 -8.90 4.37 -12.72
N ASN A 89 -8.58 5.52 -13.34
CA ASN A 89 -7.31 5.76 -14.05
C ASN A 89 -6.06 5.65 -13.18
N TRP A 90 -6.23 5.85 -11.86
CA TRP A 90 -5.18 5.70 -10.87
C TRP A 90 -5.60 4.74 -9.76
N ILE A 91 -4.64 4.04 -9.21
CA ILE A 91 -4.81 3.17 -8.05
C ILE A 91 -3.93 3.71 -6.92
N LEU A 92 -4.53 3.88 -5.75
CA LEU A 92 -3.84 4.13 -4.50
C LEU A 92 -3.95 2.89 -3.62
N THR A 93 -2.85 2.29 -3.23
CA THR A 93 -2.85 1.33 -2.12
C THR A 93 -2.67 2.10 -0.81
N SER A 94 -3.40 1.74 0.22
CA SER A 94 -3.33 2.37 1.54
C SER A 94 -3.58 1.33 2.63
N ASP A 95 -2.82 1.41 3.72
CA ASP A 95 -3.02 0.52 4.85
C ASP A 95 -4.30 0.86 5.61
N ALA A 96 -5.04 -0.17 6.04
CA ALA A 96 -6.30 -0.01 6.77
C ALA A 96 -6.11 0.57 8.19
N ASP A 97 -4.89 0.80 8.64
CA ASP A 97 -4.56 1.44 9.92
C ASP A 97 -4.43 2.98 9.82
N CYS A 98 -4.51 3.55 8.59
CA CYS A 98 -4.30 4.97 8.35
C CYS A 98 -2.99 5.52 8.93
N SER A 99 -1.90 4.77 8.90
CA SER A 99 -0.57 5.29 9.24
C SER A 99 -0.16 6.44 8.31
N VAL A 100 -0.62 6.41 7.06
CA VAL A 100 -0.62 7.57 6.14
C VAL A 100 -2.06 7.85 5.73
N SER A 101 -2.55 9.05 5.98
CA SER A 101 -3.90 9.49 5.60
C SER A 101 -4.02 9.66 4.07
N ASN A 102 -5.18 9.34 3.50
CA ASN A 102 -5.49 9.60 2.10
C ASN A 102 -5.38 11.10 1.73
N PHE A 103 -5.53 11.98 2.71
CA PHE A 103 -5.30 13.41 2.53
C PHE A 103 -3.87 13.73 2.07
N GLN A 104 -2.92 12.80 2.26
CA GLN A 104 -1.57 12.92 1.71
C GLN A 104 -1.57 13.03 0.18
N LEU A 105 -2.48 12.32 -0.51
CA LEU A 105 -2.64 12.45 -1.95
C LEU A 105 -3.08 13.86 -2.36
N THR A 106 -3.98 14.48 -1.60
CA THR A 106 -4.37 15.89 -1.81
C THR A 106 -3.17 16.82 -1.75
N LYS A 107 -2.25 16.58 -0.80
CA LYS A 107 -1.00 17.34 -0.69
C LYS A 107 -0.10 17.13 -1.91
N TRP A 108 0.03 15.89 -2.40
CA TRP A 108 0.81 15.59 -3.59
C TRP A 108 0.25 16.28 -4.84
N ILE A 109 -1.09 16.33 -4.97
CA ILE A 109 -1.77 17.01 -6.07
C ILE A 109 -1.54 18.53 -5.99
N LYS A 110 -1.80 19.15 -4.82
CA LYS A 110 -1.63 20.60 -4.61
C LYS A 110 -0.20 21.05 -4.85
N LYS A 111 0.80 20.27 -4.43
CA LYS A 111 2.22 20.53 -4.65
C LYS A 111 2.72 20.16 -6.07
N LYS A 112 1.83 19.74 -6.97
CA LYS A 112 2.14 19.33 -8.34
C LYS A 112 3.23 18.26 -8.44
N TYR A 113 3.32 17.37 -7.42
CA TYR A 113 4.30 16.28 -7.40
C TYR A 113 3.98 15.17 -8.41
N ILE A 114 2.70 15.00 -8.74
CA ILE A 114 2.22 13.98 -9.68
C ILE A 114 2.40 14.51 -11.09
N LYS A 115 3.31 13.91 -11.85
CA LYS A 115 3.65 14.28 -13.23
C LYS A 115 3.02 13.31 -14.23
N GLN A 116 2.76 13.78 -15.45
CA GLN A 116 2.08 12.98 -16.48
C GLN A 116 2.89 11.75 -16.91
N ASN A 117 4.21 11.89 -16.97
CA ASN A 117 5.12 10.84 -17.45
C ASN A 117 5.62 9.88 -16.35
N THR A 118 5.22 10.07 -15.09
CA THR A 118 5.56 9.16 -14.01
C THR A 118 4.39 8.22 -13.74
N LEU A 119 4.66 6.91 -13.75
CA LEU A 119 3.64 5.87 -13.69
C LEU A 119 3.41 5.34 -12.28
N ILE A 120 4.43 5.45 -11.40
CA ILE A 120 4.43 4.91 -10.03
C ILE A 120 5.04 5.92 -9.06
N TYR A 121 4.38 6.10 -7.92
CA TYR A 121 4.88 6.87 -6.80
C TYR A 121 4.79 6.06 -5.51
N PHE A 122 5.88 6.01 -4.77
CA PHE A 122 5.91 5.44 -3.43
C PHE A 122 5.97 6.54 -2.38
N GLY A 123 5.11 6.46 -1.39
CA GLY A 123 5.27 7.24 -0.18
C GLY A 123 6.52 6.78 0.54
N SER A 124 7.42 7.69 0.89
CA SER A 124 8.67 7.35 1.55
C SER A 124 8.78 8.03 2.91
N ARG A 125 8.93 7.23 3.96
CA ARG A 125 9.23 7.70 5.33
C ARG A 125 10.67 8.21 5.46
N ASN A 126 11.51 7.87 4.49
CA ASN A 126 12.92 8.28 4.46
C ASN A 126 13.17 9.50 3.55
N HIS A 127 12.14 10.06 2.91
CA HIS A 127 12.25 11.28 2.14
C HIS A 127 12.51 12.48 3.07
N HIS A 128 13.42 13.40 2.70
CA HIS A 128 13.84 14.52 3.55
C HIS A 128 12.69 15.46 4.00
N LEU A 129 11.62 15.55 3.20
CA LEU A 129 10.40 16.32 3.53
C LEU A 129 9.34 15.50 4.29
N SER A 130 9.62 14.26 4.65
CA SER A 130 8.64 13.43 5.37
C SER A 130 8.62 13.74 6.86
N ILE A 131 7.41 13.74 7.41
CA ILE A 131 7.18 13.90 8.85
C ILE A 131 6.87 12.52 9.42
N VAL A 132 7.74 12.00 10.26
CA VAL A 132 7.63 10.61 10.74
C VAL A 132 7.77 10.54 12.26
N LYS A 133 6.69 10.11 12.93
CA LYS A 133 6.70 9.82 14.38
C LYS A 133 7.01 8.33 14.60
N LYS A 134 8.27 7.97 14.87
CA LYS A 134 8.75 6.59 15.10
C LYS A 134 9.31 6.37 16.50
N LYS A 135 9.25 5.13 17.00
CA LYS A 135 10.09 4.65 18.13
C LYS A 135 11.51 4.34 17.60
N VAL A 136 12.55 4.67 18.38
CA VAL A 136 13.97 4.59 17.99
C VAL A 136 14.40 3.17 17.56
N THR A 137 13.97 2.14 18.30
CA THR A 137 14.32 0.73 18.03
C THR A 137 13.96 0.24 16.62
N ARG A 138 12.83 0.71 16.05
CA ARG A 138 12.42 0.36 14.67
C ARG A 138 13.26 1.04 13.60
N LYS A 139 13.99 2.11 13.95
CA LYS A 139 14.83 2.83 13.01
C LYS A 139 16.05 1.98 12.59
N ILE A 140 16.70 1.33 13.56
CA ILE A 140 17.90 0.50 13.32
C ILE A 140 17.56 -0.72 12.46
N ILE A 141 16.49 -1.44 12.81
CA ILE A 141 16.03 -2.62 12.06
C ILE A 141 15.70 -2.25 10.60
N GLY A 142 15.04 -1.10 10.42
CA GLY A 142 14.71 -0.60 9.08
C GLY A 142 15.93 -0.23 8.24
N LEU A 143 17.02 0.25 8.85
CA LEU A 143 18.28 0.56 8.17
C LEU A 143 19.00 -0.72 7.71
N ILE A 144 19.08 -1.74 8.57
CA ILE A 144 19.67 -3.05 8.24
C ILE A 144 18.90 -3.68 7.07
N PHE A 145 17.57 -3.71 7.16
CA PHE A 145 16.73 -4.25 6.10
C PHE A 145 16.90 -3.52 4.76
N LYS A 146 16.97 -2.18 4.79
CA LYS A 146 17.25 -1.37 3.61
C LYS A 146 18.60 -1.66 2.99
N PHE A 147 19.64 -1.85 3.84
CA PHE A 147 20.98 -2.20 3.39
C PHE A 147 20.97 -3.53 2.63
N PHE A 148 20.35 -4.57 3.19
CA PHE A 148 20.21 -5.87 2.52
C PHE A 148 19.46 -5.78 1.19
N ILE A 149 18.34 -5.07 1.13
CA ILE A 149 17.58 -4.89 -0.12
C ILE A 149 18.43 -4.20 -1.18
N ARG A 150 19.19 -3.17 -0.81
CA ARG A 150 20.06 -2.45 -1.74
C ARG A 150 21.21 -3.34 -2.24
N LEU A 151 21.81 -4.12 -1.35
CA LEU A 151 22.93 -5.01 -1.67
C LEU A 151 22.51 -6.15 -2.62
N PHE A 152 21.43 -6.86 -2.28
CA PHE A 152 21.03 -8.07 -3.01
C PHE A 152 20.19 -7.77 -4.27
N PHE A 153 19.41 -6.70 -4.28
CA PHE A 153 18.45 -6.43 -5.36
C PHE A 153 18.78 -5.17 -6.16
N ASN A 154 19.79 -4.40 -5.77
CA ASN A 154 20.13 -3.12 -6.40
C ASN A 154 18.89 -2.21 -6.60
N ILE A 155 18.04 -2.13 -5.55
CA ILE A 155 16.86 -1.28 -5.51
C ILE A 155 17.24 0.07 -4.90
N LYS A 156 17.12 1.15 -5.68
CA LYS A 156 17.47 2.52 -5.28
C LYS A 156 16.34 3.26 -4.55
N ILE A 157 15.17 2.64 -4.37
CA ILE A 157 14.01 3.23 -3.69
C ILE A 157 14.32 3.42 -2.20
N SER A 158 14.03 4.60 -1.66
CA SER A 158 14.40 4.95 -0.30
C SER A 158 13.55 4.25 0.77
N ASP A 159 12.30 3.90 0.44
CA ASP A 159 11.36 3.18 1.32
C ASP A 159 10.42 2.29 0.52
N THR A 160 10.74 1.01 0.40
CA THR A 160 9.91 0.05 -0.31
C THR A 160 8.67 -0.37 0.48
N GLN A 161 8.68 -0.26 1.81
CA GLN A 161 7.69 -0.86 2.72
C GLN A 161 6.57 0.11 3.17
N CYS A 162 6.54 1.35 2.68
CA CYS A 162 5.42 2.23 2.94
C CYS A 162 4.20 1.78 2.13
N GLY A 163 3.07 1.46 2.80
CA GLY A 163 1.87 0.96 2.13
C GLY A 163 1.15 1.98 1.24
N PHE A 164 1.50 3.27 1.35
CA PHE A 164 0.90 4.35 0.58
C PHE A 164 1.60 4.52 -0.78
N LYS A 165 1.02 3.92 -1.81
CA LYS A 165 1.60 3.89 -3.16
C LYS A 165 0.56 4.21 -4.22
N LEU A 166 0.94 5.06 -5.19
CA LEU A 166 0.07 5.50 -6.27
C LEU A 166 0.59 4.96 -7.61
N TYR A 167 -0.30 4.36 -8.40
CA TYR A 167 0.01 3.76 -9.69
C TYR A 167 -0.96 4.23 -10.76
N LYS A 168 -0.52 4.36 -12.02
CA LYS A 168 -1.47 4.35 -13.14
C LYS A 168 -2.11 2.99 -13.28
N LEU A 169 -3.41 2.93 -13.59
CA LEU A 169 -4.20 1.69 -13.68
C LEU A 169 -3.54 0.61 -14.55
N LYS A 170 -3.15 0.97 -15.78
CA LYS A 170 -2.54 0.03 -16.73
C LYS A 170 -1.25 -0.57 -16.15
N THR A 171 -0.41 0.26 -15.58
CA THR A 171 0.86 -0.14 -14.95
C THR A 171 0.63 -1.03 -13.72
N ALA A 172 -0.33 -0.66 -12.85
CA ALA A 172 -0.68 -1.49 -11.71
C ALA A 172 -1.15 -2.88 -12.15
N LYS A 173 -2.09 -2.96 -13.11
CA LYS A 173 -2.58 -4.24 -13.63
C LYS A 173 -1.45 -5.09 -14.21
N GLN A 174 -0.52 -4.49 -14.95
CA GLN A 174 0.63 -5.18 -15.53
C GLN A 174 1.56 -5.76 -14.44
N ILE A 175 1.89 -4.95 -13.42
CA ILE A 175 2.78 -5.38 -12.32
C ILE A 175 2.10 -6.43 -11.44
N PHE A 176 0.88 -6.17 -10.98
CA PHE A 176 0.17 -7.08 -10.07
C PHE A 176 -0.27 -8.39 -10.75
N LYS A 177 -0.38 -8.43 -12.09
CA LYS A 177 -0.57 -9.68 -12.85
C LYS A 177 0.65 -10.61 -12.72
N LYS A 178 1.86 -10.02 -12.73
CA LYS A 178 3.13 -10.75 -12.59
C LYS A 178 3.51 -11.07 -11.14
N LEU A 179 2.88 -10.39 -10.17
CA LEU A 179 3.20 -10.52 -8.75
C LEU A 179 2.89 -11.95 -8.26
N SER A 180 3.88 -12.63 -7.72
CA SER A 180 3.77 -13.99 -7.16
C SER A 180 3.78 -14.01 -5.64
N THR A 181 4.47 -13.05 -5.01
CA THR A 181 4.60 -12.92 -3.56
C THR A 181 3.27 -12.52 -2.93
N LYS A 182 2.82 -13.35 -1.99
CA LYS A 182 1.52 -13.15 -1.32
C LYS A 182 1.61 -12.31 -0.04
N ASP A 183 2.75 -12.37 0.65
CA ASP A 183 2.98 -11.73 1.94
C ASP A 183 3.40 -10.25 1.81
N TYR A 184 3.90 -9.66 2.89
CA TYR A 184 4.32 -8.25 2.95
C TYR A 184 5.65 -7.96 2.21
N MET A 185 6.35 -8.99 1.71
CA MET A 185 7.53 -8.81 0.87
C MET A 185 7.19 -8.50 -0.60
N HIS A 186 5.91 -8.54 -0.99
CA HIS A 186 5.42 -8.17 -2.32
C HIS A 186 5.93 -6.81 -2.80
N ASP A 187 6.22 -5.89 -1.90
CA ASP A 187 6.73 -4.56 -2.21
C ASP A 187 8.10 -4.58 -2.90
N ILE A 188 8.95 -5.54 -2.54
CA ILE A 188 10.25 -5.75 -3.17
C ILE A 188 10.05 -6.32 -4.58
N GLU A 189 9.19 -7.32 -4.71
CA GLU A 189 8.88 -7.91 -6.03
C GLU A 189 8.29 -6.86 -6.98
N ILE A 190 7.42 -5.96 -6.50
CA ILE A 190 6.92 -4.83 -7.29
C ILE A 190 8.07 -3.97 -7.84
N CYS A 191 9.09 -3.67 -7.02
CA CYS A 191 10.24 -2.89 -7.45
C CYS A 191 11.06 -3.64 -8.53
N LEU A 192 11.22 -4.95 -8.39
CA LEU A 192 11.95 -5.78 -9.37
C LEU A 192 11.18 -5.88 -10.69
N ILE A 193 9.88 -6.11 -10.64
CA ILE A 193 9.03 -6.13 -11.84
C ILE A 193 9.08 -4.77 -12.53
N ALA A 194 8.97 -3.66 -11.78
CA ALA A 194 9.05 -2.31 -12.34
C ALA A 194 10.42 -2.07 -13.00
N LYS A 195 11.53 -2.49 -12.35
CA LYS A 195 12.89 -2.41 -12.90
C LYS A 195 13.00 -3.18 -14.22
N LYS A 196 12.49 -4.41 -14.29
CA LYS A 196 12.51 -5.23 -15.51
C LYS A 196 11.69 -4.62 -16.65
N LEU A 197 10.61 -3.91 -16.32
CA LEU A 197 9.76 -3.21 -17.30
C LEU A 197 10.26 -1.80 -17.64
N ASP A 198 11.43 -1.42 -17.16
CA ASP A 198 12.01 -0.05 -17.24
C ASP A 198 11.05 1.05 -16.75
N ILE A 199 10.25 0.74 -15.74
CA ILE A 199 9.31 1.66 -15.14
C ILE A 199 9.96 2.33 -13.93
N LYS A 200 10.18 3.65 -14.03
CA LYS A 200 10.74 4.44 -12.93
C LYS A 200 9.71 4.64 -11.81
N ILE A 201 10.13 4.34 -10.58
CA ILE A 201 9.38 4.62 -9.35
C ILE A 201 9.93 5.91 -8.75
N LYS A 202 9.04 6.83 -8.38
CA LYS A 202 9.40 8.09 -7.73
C LYS A 202 8.99 8.08 -6.27
N ASP A 203 9.93 8.37 -5.37
CA ASP A 203 9.66 8.58 -3.95
C ASP A 203 9.03 9.95 -3.70
N LEU A 204 8.00 9.99 -2.86
CA LEU A 204 7.34 11.22 -2.43
C LEU A 204 7.21 11.29 -0.89
N PRO A 205 7.26 12.51 -0.32
CA PRO A 205 7.17 12.68 1.13
C PRO A 205 5.79 12.30 1.66
N VAL A 206 5.78 11.73 2.88
CA VAL A 206 4.56 11.40 3.61
C VAL A 206 4.58 11.95 5.03
N LYS A 207 3.39 12.23 5.57
CA LYS A 207 3.18 12.36 7.01
C LYS A 207 2.76 10.98 7.52
N TRP A 208 3.68 10.30 8.20
CA TRP A 208 3.47 8.97 8.74
C TRP A 208 3.34 9.02 10.26
N THR A 209 2.31 8.39 10.80
CA THR A 209 2.07 8.31 12.24
C THR A 209 2.11 6.85 12.67
N HIS A 210 2.87 6.56 13.72
CA HIS A 210 2.89 5.21 14.29
C HIS A 210 1.50 4.84 14.82
N VAL A 211 1.03 3.66 14.45
CA VAL A 211 -0.18 3.04 15.01
C VAL A 211 0.27 1.88 15.89
N ASN A 212 -0.24 1.82 17.11
CA ASN A 212 0.02 0.73 18.03
C ASN A 212 -0.54 -0.60 17.45
N ASP A 213 -0.11 -1.73 18.00
CA ASP A 213 -0.55 -3.08 17.60
C ASP A 213 -0.13 -3.51 16.17
N SER A 214 1.10 -3.14 15.76
CA SER A 214 1.66 -3.64 14.51
C SER A 214 1.71 -5.16 14.53
N LYS A 215 1.09 -5.80 13.52
CA LYS A 215 1.03 -7.27 13.37
C LYS A 215 2.35 -7.88 12.94
N ILE A 216 3.28 -7.07 12.43
CA ILE A 216 4.61 -7.52 12.00
C ILE A 216 5.55 -7.46 13.20
N SER A 217 6.06 -8.62 13.62
CA SER A 217 7.14 -8.76 14.61
C SER A 217 8.39 -9.21 13.90
N PHE A 218 9.40 -8.32 13.80
CA PHE A 218 10.66 -8.63 13.12
C PHE A 218 11.33 -9.90 13.69
N ARG A 219 11.29 -10.12 15.00
CA ARG A 219 11.87 -11.32 15.62
C ARG A 219 11.20 -12.62 15.17
N ARG A 220 9.85 -12.65 15.15
CA ARG A 220 9.09 -13.84 14.74
C ARG A 220 9.11 -14.06 13.23
N ASP A 221 9.23 -12.97 12.46
CA ASP A 221 9.10 -13.03 11.01
C ASP A 221 10.44 -13.02 10.29
N PHE A 222 11.56 -12.96 11.03
CA PHE A 222 12.92 -12.87 10.45
C PHE A 222 13.22 -13.97 9.43
N PHE A 223 13.01 -15.22 9.80
CA PHE A 223 13.23 -16.36 8.89
C PHE A 223 12.27 -16.30 7.68
N LYS A 224 10.99 -15.91 7.90
CA LYS A 224 10.04 -15.73 6.80
C LYS A 224 10.51 -14.66 5.82
N VAL A 225 11.07 -13.56 6.33
CA VAL A 225 11.66 -12.49 5.50
C VAL A 225 12.80 -13.04 4.65
N ILE A 226 13.75 -13.76 5.25
CA ILE A 226 14.89 -14.35 4.53
C ILE A 226 14.40 -15.32 3.45
N PHE A 227 13.51 -16.26 3.79
CA PHE A 227 12.95 -17.20 2.83
C PHE A 227 12.22 -16.49 1.68
N SER A 228 11.43 -15.46 1.98
CA SER A 228 10.76 -14.67 0.95
C SER A 228 11.75 -13.93 0.06
N LEU A 229 12.82 -13.36 0.62
CA LEU A 229 13.88 -12.70 -0.16
C LEU A 229 14.62 -13.68 -1.07
N LEU A 230 15.00 -14.86 -0.57
CA LEU A 230 15.61 -15.91 -1.37
C LEU A 230 14.69 -16.37 -2.51
N ARG A 231 13.43 -16.58 -2.20
CA ARG A 231 12.42 -16.92 -3.21
C ARG A 231 12.30 -15.83 -4.28
N ILE A 232 12.23 -14.55 -3.87
CA ILE A 232 12.13 -13.42 -4.79
C ILE A 232 13.38 -13.31 -5.66
N SER A 233 14.59 -13.60 -5.13
CA SER A 233 15.82 -13.57 -5.92
C SER A 233 15.87 -14.64 -7.02
N GLN A 234 15.13 -15.74 -6.85
CA GLN A 234 15.03 -16.83 -7.83
C GLN A 234 13.92 -16.60 -8.89
N LEU A 235 13.04 -15.61 -8.67
CA LEU A 235 11.98 -15.31 -9.63
C LEU A 235 12.56 -14.71 -10.91
N LYS A 236 12.43 -15.45 -12.02
CA LYS A 236 12.68 -14.95 -13.38
C LYS A 236 11.45 -14.12 -13.80
N HIS A 237 11.47 -12.82 -13.56
CA HIS A 237 10.40 -11.90 -14.02
C HIS A 237 10.57 -11.49 -15.48
#